data_a10c7744b1f580358b5263f3b7082aee
#
_entry.id   a10c7744b1f580358b5263f3b7082aee
#
_cell.length_a   1.000
_cell.length_b   1.000
_cell.length_c   1.000
_cell.angle_alpha   90.00
_cell.angle_beta   90.00
_cell.angle_gamma   90.00
#
_symmetry.space_group_name_H-M   'P 1'
#
loop_
_entity.id
_entity.type
_entity.pdbx_description
1 polymer ?
#
loop_
_entity_poly.entity_id
_entity_poly.type
_entity_poly.pdbx_seq_one_letter_code
_entity_poly.pdbx_strand_id
1 'polypeptide(L)'
;MRKKGMLPIVVTLSLLFLFAAAATAAAQTAGGGQYVEMIGASGSVNWTTGTIDAVGIGAPPERFYGKPQARPMAMRAATADAYRKLLEVTQGVRVNSETTVKDFAVESDIIRTQVEGMVRGAQIVKTDYLSDGTVEVTVRMNLNGGLTQVIYPTVIQS
;
A
#
# COMPACT_ATOMS: atom_id res chain seq x y z
N MET A 1 17.34 23.91 -74.13
CA MET A 1 17.36 24.83 -72.98
C MET A 1 16.91 24.06 -71.71
N ARG A 2 17.81 23.89 -70.76
CA ARG A 2 17.63 23.13 -69.54
C ARG A 2 16.86 23.94 -68.51
N LYS A 3 15.69 23.48 -68.10
CA LYS A 3 15.09 23.91 -66.79
C LYS A 3 15.51 22.96 -65.67
N LYS A 4 16.41 23.46 -64.85
CA LYS A 4 16.84 22.79 -63.61
C LYS A 4 15.71 22.86 -62.61
N GLY A 5 15.36 21.70 -62.10
CA GLY A 5 14.37 21.49 -61.04
C GLY A 5 14.77 22.16 -59.72
N MET A 6 13.84 22.88 -59.21
CA MET A 6 13.90 23.50 -57.89
C MET A 6 12.85 22.83 -57.03
N LEU A 7 13.24 21.71 -56.47
CA LEU A 7 12.64 21.02 -55.30
C LEU A 7 13.76 20.12 -54.76
N PRO A 8 14.22 20.30 -53.58
CA PRO A 8 13.60 19.89 -52.37
C PRO A 8 14.13 20.66 -51.13
N ILE A 9 13.63 21.81 -50.83
CA ILE A 9 14.00 22.48 -49.55
C ILE A 9 12.81 22.56 -48.56
N VAL A 10 11.61 22.26 -49.03
CA VAL A 10 10.40 22.40 -48.19
C VAL A 10 10.08 21.14 -47.35
N VAL A 11 10.64 19.98 -47.71
CA VAL A 11 10.32 18.71 -47.00
C VAL A 11 11.19 18.46 -45.76
N THR A 12 12.35 19.11 -45.65
CA THR A 12 13.26 18.91 -44.54
C THR A 12 12.97 19.80 -43.32
N LEU A 13 12.14 20.81 -43.43
CA LEU A 13 11.81 21.73 -42.35
C LEU A 13 10.58 21.27 -41.53
N SER A 14 9.79 20.33 -42.04
CA SER A 14 8.57 19.84 -41.41
C SER A 14 8.82 18.65 -40.44
N LEU A 15 9.99 18.03 -40.51
CA LEU A 15 10.33 16.88 -39.67
C LEU A 15 11.06 17.25 -38.35
N LEU A 16 11.49 18.50 -38.22
CA LEU A 16 12.23 18.97 -37.03
C LEU A 16 11.32 19.55 -35.96
N PHE A 17 10.02 19.71 -36.21
CA PHE A 17 9.07 20.30 -35.25
C PHE A 17 8.27 19.26 -34.44
N LEU A 18 8.43 17.96 -34.74
CA LEU A 18 7.66 16.89 -34.06
C LEU A 18 8.39 16.25 -32.89
N PHE A 19 9.62 16.69 -32.55
CA PHE A 19 10.41 16.08 -31.47
C PHE A 19 10.56 16.97 -30.22
N ALA A 20 9.93 18.13 -30.17
CA ALA A 20 10.05 19.09 -29.06
C ALA A 20 8.85 19.09 -28.08
N ALA A 21 7.87 18.19 -28.25
CA ALA A 21 6.66 18.15 -27.38
C ALA A 21 6.61 17.00 -26.37
N ALA A 22 7.70 16.23 -26.20
CA ALA A 22 7.72 15.09 -25.30
C ALA A 22 8.60 15.28 -24.03
N ALA A 23 9.03 16.50 -23.72
CA ALA A 23 9.97 16.74 -22.61
C ALA A 23 9.43 17.64 -21.49
N THR A 24 8.12 17.83 -21.37
CA THR A 24 7.55 18.70 -20.30
C THR A 24 6.49 18.04 -19.42
N ALA A 25 6.50 16.72 -19.31
CA ALA A 25 5.59 16.00 -18.40
C ALA A 25 6.28 15.31 -17.21
N ALA A 26 7.52 15.67 -16.88
CA ALA A 26 8.27 15.03 -15.80
C ALA A 26 8.74 16.00 -14.71
N ALA A 27 8.02 17.08 -14.43
CA ALA A 27 8.41 18.03 -13.39
C ALA A 27 7.20 18.59 -12.64
N GLN A 28 6.37 17.74 -12.04
CA GLN A 28 5.42 18.18 -11.02
C GLN A 28 5.03 17.01 -10.12
N THR A 29 5.92 16.57 -9.24
CA THR A 29 5.57 16.01 -7.94
C THR A 29 6.69 16.31 -6.96
N ALA A 30 6.97 17.58 -6.73
CA ALA A 30 7.63 18.05 -5.53
C ALA A 30 6.55 18.30 -4.45
N GLY A 31 5.70 17.31 -4.21
CA GLY A 31 4.94 17.19 -2.98
C GLY A 31 5.85 16.46 -2.01
N GLY A 32 6.05 16.99 -0.78
CA GLY A 32 6.93 16.46 0.25
C GLY A 32 6.86 14.94 0.30
N GLY A 33 8.00 14.27 0.02
CA GLY A 33 8.08 12.84 -0.19
C GLY A 33 7.57 12.09 1.04
N GLN A 34 6.44 11.42 0.91
CA GLN A 34 6.00 10.48 1.93
C GLN A 34 6.93 9.26 1.85
N TYR A 35 7.59 8.97 2.95
CA TYR A 35 8.39 7.75 3.05
C TYR A 35 7.45 6.57 3.34
N VAL A 36 7.11 5.83 2.29
CA VAL A 36 6.25 4.64 2.36
C VAL A 36 7.09 3.41 2.05
N GLU A 37 7.10 2.47 2.98
CA GLU A 37 7.76 1.18 2.85
C GLU A 37 6.71 0.08 2.66
N MET A 38 6.85 -0.73 1.62
CA MET A 38 6.00 -1.90 1.40
C MET A 38 6.53 -3.07 2.24
N ILE A 39 5.65 -3.69 3.03
CA ILE A 39 5.96 -4.88 3.82
C ILE A 39 5.08 -6.02 3.32
N GLY A 40 5.69 -7.01 2.69
CA GLY A 40 4.95 -8.07 2.02
C GLY A 40 4.17 -7.59 0.79
N ALA A 41 3.19 -8.38 0.37
CA ALA A 41 2.42 -8.12 -0.86
C ALA A 41 1.20 -7.22 -0.66
N SER A 42 0.77 -6.98 0.58
CA SER A 42 -0.57 -6.43 0.82
C SER A 42 -0.62 -5.36 1.90
N GLY A 43 0.52 -4.86 2.33
CA GLY A 43 0.58 -3.83 3.35
C GLY A 43 1.74 -2.87 3.19
N SER A 44 1.61 -1.71 3.81
CA SER A 44 2.62 -0.66 3.78
C SER A 44 2.69 0.09 5.09
N VAL A 45 3.88 0.60 5.38
CA VAL A 45 4.14 1.52 6.49
C VAL A 45 4.43 2.89 5.91
N ASN A 46 3.67 3.88 6.32
CA ASN A 46 3.95 5.26 6.02
C ASN A 46 4.64 5.89 7.23
N TRP A 47 5.94 6.04 7.13
CA TRP A 47 6.77 6.59 8.20
C TRP A 47 6.56 8.09 8.42
N THR A 48 6.09 8.82 7.39
CA THR A 48 5.80 10.25 7.48
C THR A 48 4.57 10.52 8.32
N THR A 49 3.52 9.72 8.16
CA THR A 49 2.27 9.84 8.91
C THR A 49 2.22 8.96 10.15
N GLY A 50 3.16 8.01 10.27
CA GLY A 50 3.16 7.02 11.34
C GLY A 50 1.96 6.09 11.28
N THR A 51 1.63 5.57 10.08
CA THR A 51 0.50 4.66 9.87
C THR A 51 0.91 3.37 9.18
N ILE A 52 0.21 2.28 9.51
CA ILE A 52 0.30 1.01 8.79
C ILE A 52 -1.04 0.75 8.13
N ASP A 53 -1.01 0.43 6.84
CA ASP A 53 -2.18 0.05 6.06
C ASP A 53 -2.05 -1.39 5.56
N ALA A 54 -3.16 -2.11 5.54
CA ALA A 54 -3.25 -3.43 4.93
C ALA A 54 -4.55 -3.57 4.14
N VAL A 55 -4.47 -4.27 3.00
CA VAL A 55 -5.61 -4.53 2.12
C VAL A 55 -5.98 -6.00 2.18
N GLY A 56 -7.20 -6.28 2.59
CA GLY A 56 -7.79 -7.61 2.57
C GLY A 56 -8.78 -7.77 1.42
N ILE A 57 -8.86 -8.97 0.91
CA ILE A 57 -9.73 -9.33 -0.21
C ILE A 57 -10.64 -10.47 0.19
N GLY A 58 -11.92 -10.38 -0.16
CA GLY A 58 -12.90 -11.42 0.09
C GLY A 58 -13.84 -11.62 -1.08
N ALA A 59 -14.01 -12.87 -1.51
CA ALA A 59 -15.00 -13.25 -2.51
C ALA A 59 -16.19 -13.96 -1.84
N PRO A 60 -17.41 -13.82 -2.36
CA PRO A 60 -18.53 -14.59 -1.88
C PRO A 60 -18.36 -16.07 -2.25
N PRO A 61 -18.81 -17.01 -1.40
CA PRO A 61 -18.85 -18.42 -1.80
C PRO A 61 -19.77 -18.62 -3.02
N GLU A 62 -19.39 -19.52 -3.92
CA GLU A 62 -20.10 -19.76 -5.20
C GLU A 62 -21.62 -19.98 -5.03
N ARG A 63 -22.03 -20.73 -3.99
CA ARG A 63 -23.43 -20.99 -3.67
C ARG A 63 -24.27 -19.76 -3.39
N PHE A 64 -23.64 -18.60 -3.16
CA PHE A 64 -24.29 -17.33 -2.84
C PHE A 64 -24.19 -16.30 -3.98
N TYR A 65 -23.56 -16.63 -5.10
CA TYR A 65 -23.51 -15.74 -6.26
C TYR A 65 -24.91 -15.33 -6.69
N GLY A 66 -25.11 -14.02 -6.92
CA GLY A 66 -26.38 -13.43 -7.25
C GLY A 66 -27.41 -13.36 -6.12
N LYS A 67 -27.08 -13.82 -4.92
CA LYS A 67 -27.97 -13.74 -3.75
C LYS A 67 -27.65 -12.52 -2.87
N PRO A 68 -28.63 -11.98 -2.13
CA PRO A 68 -28.41 -10.82 -1.23
C PRO A 68 -27.31 -11.05 -0.19
N GLN A 69 -27.06 -12.30 0.22
CA GLN A 69 -26.07 -12.67 1.21
C GLN A 69 -24.63 -12.63 0.67
N ALA A 70 -24.43 -12.63 -0.64
CA ALA A 70 -23.10 -12.67 -1.27
C ALA A 70 -22.20 -11.53 -0.79
N ARG A 71 -22.71 -10.30 -0.89
CA ARG A 71 -21.94 -9.07 -0.53
C ARG A 71 -21.56 -9.01 0.96
N PRO A 72 -22.44 -9.24 1.94
CA PRO A 72 -22.08 -9.28 3.35
C PRO A 72 -21.06 -10.38 3.68
N MET A 73 -21.12 -11.53 3.01
CA MET A 73 -20.16 -12.61 3.23
C MET A 73 -18.78 -12.25 2.67
N ALA A 74 -18.72 -11.69 1.45
CA ALA A 74 -17.48 -11.21 0.87
C ALA A 74 -16.83 -10.12 1.74
N MET A 75 -17.64 -9.18 2.25
CA MET A 75 -17.13 -8.13 3.13
C MET A 75 -16.55 -8.67 4.45
N ARG A 76 -17.20 -9.65 5.07
CA ARG A 76 -16.66 -10.31 6.29
C ARG A 76 -15.33 -11.01 5.99
N ALA A 77 -15.24 -11.71 4.87
CA ALA A 77 -14.03 -12.39 4.45
C ALA A 77 -12.90 -11.38 4.18
N ALA A 78 -13.17 -10.30 3.44
CA ALA A 78 -12.21 -9.22 3.17
C ALA A 78 -11.73 -8.55 4.46
N THR A 79 -12.64 -8.27 5.39
CA THR A 79 -12.30 -7.67 6.69
C THR A 79 -11.38 -8.58 7.49
N ALA A 80 -11.71 -9.87 7.61
CA ALA A 80 -10.88 -10.85 8.33
C ALA A 80 -9.49 -10.97 7.69
N ASP A 81 -9.40 -11.00 6.36
CA ASP A 81 -8.14 -11.03 5.63
C ASP A 81 -7.32 -9.76 5.84
N ALA A 82 -7.97 -8.57 5.85
CA ALA A 82 -7.31 -7.30 6.10
C ALA A 82 -6.65 -7.24 7.48
N TYR A 83 -7.35 -7.66 8.53
CA TYR A 83 -6.78 -7.70 9.88
C TYR A 83 -5.65 -8.72 10.03
N ARG A 84 -5.77 -9.90 9.39
CA ARG A 84 -4.68 -10.88 9.34
C ARG A 84 -3.43 -10.30 8.69
N LYS A 85 -3.59 -9.67 7.52
CA LYS A 85 -2.49 -9.01 6.80
C LYS A 85 -1.91 -7.84 7.58
N LEU A 86 -2.74 -7.06 8.27
CA LEU A 86 -2.27 -5.97 9.12
C LEU A 86 -1.36 -6.48 10.24
N LEU A 87 -1.71 -7.61 10.86
CA LEU A 87 -0.87 -8.27 11.85
C LEU A 87 0.47 -8.72 11.25
N GLU A 88 0.44 -9.36 10.08
CA GLU A 88 1.65 -9.79 9.36
C GLU A 88 2.56 -8.61 9.02
N VAL A 89 1.99 -7.50 8.50
CA VAL A 89 2.74 -6.27 8.19
C VAL A 89 3.35 -5.68 9.45
N THR A 90 2.58 -5.59 10.54
CA THR A 90 3.06 -5.04 11.82
C THR A 90 4.21 -5.87 12.37
N GLN A 91 4.11 -7.19 12.31
CA GLN A 91 5.17 -8.11 12.73
C GLN A 91 6.42 -8.01 11.86
N GLY A 92 6.27 -7.65 10.57
CA GLY A 92 7.35 -7.45 9.62
C GLY A 92 8.08 -6.11 9.75
N VAL A 93 7.58 -5.18 10.57
CA VAL A 93 8.23 -3.89 10.80
C VAL A 93 9.60 -4.09 11.43
N ARG A 94 10.63 -3.48 10.85
CA ARG A 94 12.00 -3.53 11.36
C ARG A 94 12.18 -2.56 12.53
N VAL A 95 12.76 -3.04 13.60
CA VAL A 95 13.14 -2.23 14.76
C VAL A 95 14.59 -1.76 14.64
N ASN A 96 15.45 -2.64 14.12
CA ASN A 96 16.83 -2.35 13.78
C ASN A 96 17.25 -3.15 12.54
N SER A 97 18.54 -3.16 12.20
CA SER A 97 19.05 -3.87 11.01
C SER A 97 18.80 -5.39 11.01
N GLU A 98 18.64 -5.99 12.19
CA GLU A 98 18.59 -7.45 12.35
C GLU A 98 17.27 -7.95 12.96
N THR A 99 16.54 -7.08 13.68
CA THR A 99 15.41 -7.47 14.51
C THR A 99 14.11 -6.84 14.02
N THR A 100 13.04 -7.63 14.00
CA THR A 100 11.68 -7.21 13.66
C THR A 100 10.78 -7.22 14.91
N VAL A 101 9.58 -6.62 14.79
CA VAL A 101 8.54 -6.69 15.84
C VAL A 101 8.18 -8.15 16.17
N LYS A 102 8.21 -9.04 15.16
CA LYS A 102 7.94 -10.47 15.34
C LYS A 102 8.92 -11.12 16.31
N ASP A 103 10.20 -10.79 16.22
CA ASP A 103 11.24 -11.37 17.06
C ASP A 103 10.98 -11.02 18.53
N PHE A 104 10.65 -9.76 18.82
CA PHE A 104 10.25 -9.35 20.17
C PHE A 104 8.94 -10.00 20.65
N ALA A 105 7.96 -10.18 19.75
CA ALA A 105 6.69 -10.82 20.09
C ALA A 105 6.84 -12.32 20.37
N VAL A 106 7.87 -12.97 19.83
CA VAL A 106 8.22 -14.37 20.15
C VAL A 106 8.84 -14.47 21.55
N GLU A 107 9.65 -13.49 21.92
CA GLU A 107 10.37 -13.49 23.21
C GLU A 107 9.50 -12.99 24.38
N SER A 108 8.45 -12.21 24.10
CA SER A 108 7.62 -11.57 25.12
C SER A 108 6.13 -11.67 24.82
N ASP A 109 5.39 -12.38 25.66
CA ASP A 109 3.93 -12.47 25.61
C ASP A 109 3.26 -11.09 25.79
N ILE A 110 3.89 -10.21 26.56
CA ILE A 110 3.39 -8.84 26.78
C ILE A 110 3.42 -8.08 25.47
N ILE A 111 4.54 -8.12 24.75
CA ILE A 111 4.69 -7.44 23.45
C ILE A 111 3.71 -8.03 22.44
N ARG A 112 3.60 -9.36 22.38
CA ARG A 112 2.63 -10.03 21.50
C ARG A 112 1.20 -9.55 21.77
N THR A 113 0.77 -9.54 23.02
CA THR A 113 -0.58 -9.13 23.41
C THR A 113 -0.83 -7.66 23.07
N GLN A 114 0.16 -6.79 23.25
CA GLN A 114 0.04 -5.38 22.91
C GLN A 114 -0.08 -5.17 21.40
N VAL A 115 0.75 -5.86 20.59
CA VAL A 115 0.67 -5.82 19.12
C VAL A 115 -0.71 -6.27 18.62
N GLU A 116 -1.21 -7.40 19.13
CA GLU A 116 -2.53 -7.90 18.78
C GLU A 116 -3.65 -6.93 19.21
N GLY A 117 -3.50 -6.28 20.37
CA GLY A 117 -4.42 -5.26 20.85
C GLY A 117 -4.49 -4.04 19.94
N MET A 118 -3.34 -3.57 19.47
CA MET A 118 -3.25 -2.46 18.51
C MET A 118 -3.90 -2.83 17.16
N VAL A 119 -3.63 -4.03 16.64
CA VAL A 119 -4.23 -4.53 15.39
C VAL A 119 -5.75 -4.60 15.52
N ARG A 120 -6.28 -5.10 16.65
CA ARG A 120 -7.74 -5.12 16.91
C ARG A 120 -8.36 -3.72 16.96
N GLY A 121 -7.60 -2.70 17.35
CA GLY A 121 -8.01 -1.30 17.37
C GLY A 121 -7.92 -0.58 16.02
N ALA A 122 -7.43 -1.25 14.97
CA ALA A 122 -7.33 -0.67 13.64
C ALA A 122 -8.71 -0.36 13.04
N GLN A 123 -8.75 0.63 12.16
CA GLN A 123 -9.99 1.12 11.56
C GLN A 123 -10.07 0.78 10.08
N ILE A 124 -11.27 0.44 9.61
CA ILE A 124 -11.55 0.33 8.17
C ILE A 124 -11.59 1.76 7.61
N VAL A 125 -10.69 2.07 6.68
CA VAL A 125 -10.59 3.39 6.05
C VAL A 125 -11.12 3.41 4.62
N LYS A 126 -11.23 2.23 3.98
CA LYS A 126 -11.74 2.11 2.62
C LYS A 126 -12.39 0.75 2.41
N THR A 127 -13.46 0.73 1.61
CA THR A 127 -14.12 -0.49 1.14
C THR A 127 -14.50 -0.31 -0.32
N ASP A 128 -13.98 -1.18 -1.18
CA ASP A 128 -14.27 -1.20 -2.61
C ASP A 128 -15.05 -2.48 -2.97
N TYR A 129 -16.10 -2.30 -3.76
CA TYR A 129 -16.93 -3.40 -4.26
C TYR A 129 -16.64 -3.58 -5.75
N LEU A 130 -16.05 -4.71 -6.11
CA LEU A 130 -15.68 -5.03 -7.48
C LEU A 130 -16.89 -5.63 -8.24
N SER A 131 -16.82 -5.57 -9.56
CA SER A 131 -17.91 -6.04 -10.45
C SER A 131 -18.14 -7.54 -10.42
N ASP A 132 -17.11 -8.31 -10.05
CA ASP A 132 -17.16 -9.77 -9.90
C ASP A 132 -17.74 -10.23 -8.55
N GLY A 133 -18.17 -9.29 -7.70
CA GLY A 133 -18.67 -9.56 -6.37
C GLY A 133 -17.60 -9.64 -5.26
N THR A 134 -16.33 -9.53 -5.63
CA THR A 134 -15.22 -9.41 -4.68
C THR A 134 -15.30 -8.09 -3.94
N VAL A 135 -14.87 -8.09 -2.69
CA VAL A 135 -14.77 -6.88 -1.84
C VAL A 135 -13.32 -6.72 -1.42
N GLU A 136 -12.81 -5.49 -1.52
CA GLU A 136 -11.54 -5.09 -0.95
C GLU A 136 -11.76 -4.18 0.25
N VAL A 137 -11.08 -4.46 1.35
CA VAL A 137 -11.14 -3.66 2.58
C VAL A 137 -9.74 -3.21 2.95
N THR A 138 -9.55 -1.90 3.10
CA THR A 138 -8.31 -1.33 3.64
C THR A 138 -8.51 -1.00 5.11
N VAL A 139 -7.65 -1.56 5.95
CA VAL A 139 -7.56 -1.23 7.37
C VAL A 139 -6.32 -0.41 7.65
N ARG A 140 -6.44 0.52 8.60
CA ARG A 140 -5.35 1.41 9.02
C ARG A 140 -5.15 1.37 10.53
N MET A 141 -3.91 1.29 10.94
CA MET A 141 -3.47 1.38 12.32
C MET A 141 -2.45 2.52 12.48
N ASN A 142 -2.53 3.27 13.58
CA ASN A 142 -1.53 4.28 13.92
C ASN A 142 -0.36 3.64 14.66
N LEU A 143 0.86 3.95 14.21
CA LEU A 143 2.11 3.58 14.89
C LEU A 143 2.37 4.47 16.11
N ASN A 144 1.97 5.75 16.01
CA ASN A 144 2.28 6.76 17.01
C ASN A 144 1.53 6.48 18.32
N GLY A 145 2.29 6.28 19.39
CA GLY A 145 1.77 6.07 20.75
C GLY A 145 1.61 4.61 21.20
N GLY A 146 1.58 3.64 20.28
CA GLY A 146 1.44 2.22 20.62
C GLY A 146 2.73 1.44 20.43
N LEU A 147 3.13 1.23 19.18
CA LEU A 147 4.27 0.39 18.83
C LEU A 147 5.61 0.94 19.32
N THR A 148 5.80 2.26 19.26
CA THR A 148 7.00 2.93 19.77
C THR A 148 7.16 2.76 21.27
N GLN A 149 6.09 2.83 22.05
CA GLN A 149 6.16 2.61 23.50
C GLN A 149 6.44 1.16 23.86
N VAL A 150 6.05 0.23 23.00
CA VAL A 150 6.26 -1.21 23.18
C VAL A 150 7.71 -1.61 22.88
N ILE A 151 8.30 -0.99 21.87
CA ILE A 151 9.62 -1.38 21.34
C ILE A 151 10.76 -0.60 22.02
N TYR A 152 10.59 0.70 22.30
CA TYR A 152 11.64 1.54 22.89
C TYR A 152 12.17 1.06 24.25
N PRO A 153 11.36 0.58 25.20
CA PRO A 153 11.89 0.09 26.48
C PRO A 153 12.82 -1.10 26.33
N THR A 154 12.61 -1.92 25.30
CA THR A 154 13.38 -3.14 25.07
C THR A 154 14.71 -2.86 24.40
N VAL A 155 14.77 -1.85 23.54
CA VAL A 155 16.00 -1.45 22.82
C VAL A 155 17.00 -0.70 23.70
N ILE A 156 16.52 -0.02 24.76
CA ILE A 156 17.39 0.72 25.69
C ILE A 156 18.05 -0.19 26.75
N GLN A 157 17.52 -1.42 26.94
CA GLN A 157 18.01 -2.37 27.94
C GLN A 157 19.00 -3.41 27.39
N SER A 158 19.28 -3.40 26.11
CA SER A 158 20.28 -4.23 25.42
C SER A 158 21.48 -3.41 25.00
#